data_917bf238a97d45288fdea4a2a414fdd8
#
_entry.id   917bf238a97d45288fdea4a2a414fdd8
#
_cell.length_a   1.000
_cell.length_b   1.000
_cell.length_c   1.000
_cell.angle_alpha   90.00
_cell.angle_beta   90.00
_cell.angle_gamma   90.00
#
_symmetry.space_group_name_H-M   'P 1'
#
loop_
_entity.id
_entity.type
_entity.pdbx_description
1 polymer ?
#
loop_
_entity_poly.entity_id
_entity_poly.type
_entity_poly.pdbx_seq_one_letter_code
_entity_poly.pdbx_strand_id
1 'polypeptide(L)'
;MRRDDPWGAVSGKYGQSVYGSRKPSHQEMGAPLQLSGFPGRVTAWYLKVAVMKTTFKCIDAHTCGNPVRVVTSGIPKLEGESMSEKRMHFLREFDWIRRGLMFEPRGHDMMSGSFFFEPQHPENDLGILFIETSGCLPMCGHGTIGAITIAIEEGLVQPKFPGKIRLETPAGLVEIEYHQTGEKVDWVKLKNVASFLAAEELTVACPELGSITFDVAYGGNYYAIIDPQENFSGVQDLTAAKLIQYSQLLRERINLMYPNRFIHPANETIRNVSHVQWTGEPMNPESSGRNAVFYGDNAIDRSPCGTGTSARMAQMHSKGKLKTGDKFIHESFIGSTFVGCIEEETQIGGIKAIIPSIQGWAKIYGYNTITIDTEDDPYAFGFQVI
;
A
#
# COMPACT_ATOMS: atom_id res chain seq x y z
N MET A 1 49.38 -6.67 -23.33
CA MET A 1 48.26 -7.60 -23.28
C MET A 1 46.98 -6.79 -23.37
N ARG A 2 46.36 -6.78 -24.54
CA ARG A 2 45.11 -6.09 -24.83
C ARG A 2 43.98 -7.05 -24.46
N ARG A 3 42.96 -6.57 -23.72
CA ARG A 3 41.76 -7.33 -23.44
C ARG A 3 40.69 -7.01 -24.51
N ASP A 4 40.15 -8.04 -25.11
CA ASP A 4 39.18 -8.02 -26.22
C ASP A 4 37.79 -7.58 -25.70
N ASP A 5 37.17 -6.75 -26.53
CA ASP A 5 35.81 -6.23 -26.36
C ASP A 5 34.81 -7.21 -27.00
N PRO A 6 33.76 -7.70 -26.31
CA PRO A 6 32.83 -8.71 -26.83
C PRO A 6 31.60 -8.17 -27.56
N TRP A 7 31.52 -6.89 -27.91
CA TRP A 7 30.34 -6.36 -28.62
C TRP A 7 30.67 -5.89 -30.02
N GLY A 8 30.70 -6.85 -30.96
CA GLY A 8 30.81 -6.57 -32.39
C GLY A 8 29.60 -5.83 -32.96
N ALA A 9 29.84 -4.70 -33.59
CA ALA A 9 28.84 -3.91 -34.31
C ALA A 9 28.27 -4.67 -35.51
N VAL A 10 26.96 -4.91 -35.55
CA VAL A 10 26.22 -5.36 -36.73
C VAL A 10 25.68 -4.13 -37.47
N SER A 11 26.31 -3.77 -38.59
CA SER A 11 25.81 -2.79 -39.54
C SER A 11 24.78 -3.44 -40.48
N GLY A 12 23.50 -3.19 -40.25
CA GLY A 12 22.41 -3.56 -41.17
C GLY A 12 21.88 -2.32 -41.91
N LYS A 13 22.06 -2.27 -43.23
CA LYS A 13 21.47 -1.26 -44.12
C LYS A 13 19.94 -1.41 -44.13
N TYR A 14 19.23 -0.36 -43.75
CA TYR A 14 17.79 -0.24 -44.06
C TYR A 14 17.57 0.92 -45.03
N GLY A 15 16.84 0.60 -46.07
CA GLY A 15 16.54 1.49 -47.20
C GLY A 15 15.63 2.66 -46.79
N GLN A 16 15.85 3.76 -47.46
CA GLN A 16 15.03 4.97 -47.40
C GLN A 16 13.61 4.68 -47.91
N SER A 17 12.61 4.91 -47.10
CA SER A 17 11.21 5.06 -47.49
C SER A 17 10.84 6.54 -47.40
N VAL A 18 10.49 7.09 -48.55
CA VAL A 18 10.02 8.48 -48.74
C VAL A 18 8.61 8.62 -48.19
N TYR A 19 8.42 9.42 -47.13
CA TYR A 19 7.09 9.88 -46.72
C TYR A 19 6.97 11.38 -47.04
N GLY A 20 6.15 11.65 -48.04
CA GLY A 20 5.77 13.00 -48.43
C GLY A 20 4.88 13.65 -47.36
N SER A 21 5.27 14.88 -47.00
CA SER A 21 4.49 15.76 -46.15
C SER A 21 3.20 16.24 -46.84
N ARG A 22 2.05 15.81 -46.41
CA ARG A 22 0.77 16.49 -46.66
C ARG A 22 0.15 16.89 -45.30
N LYS A 23 0.05 18.21 -45.06
CA LYS A 23 -0.80 18.77 -44.01
C LYS A 23 -2.27 18.53 -44.43
N PRO A 24 -3.13 18.02 -43.56
CA PRO A 24 -4.57 18.05 -43.80
C PRO A 24 -5.14 19.43 -43.50
N SER A 25 -5.93 19.93 -44.46
CA SER A 25 -6.76 21.14 -44.35
C SER A 25 -7.91 20.91 -43.36
N HIS A 26 -8.24 21.95 -42.60
CA HIS A 26 -9.47 22.05 -41.83
C HIS A 26 -10.70 21.85 -42.73
N GLN A 27 -11.40 20.71 -42.60
CA GLN A 27 -12.84 20.55 -42.78
C GLN A 27 -13.18 19.06 -42.73
N GLU A 28 -13.95 18.73 -41.72
CA GLU A 28 -14.99 17.70 -41.60
C GLU A 28 -15.03 17.12 -40.17
N MET A 29 -15.83 17.78 -39.37
CA MET A 29 -16.26 17.19 -38.10
C MET A 29 -17.25 16.07 -38.41
N GLY A 30 -16.78 14.84 -38.37
CA GLY A 30 -17.61 13.64 -38.41
C GLY A 30 -18.38 13.47 -37.10
N ALA A 31 -19.65 13.10 -37.23
CA ALA A 31 -20.59 12.85 -36.12
C ALA A 31 -20.04 11.81 -35.12
N PRO A 32 -20.40 11.90 -33.82
CA PRO A 32 -19.93 10.98 -32.81
C PRO A 32 -20.44 9.55 -33.07
N LEU A 33 -19.52 8.59 -33.06
CA LEU A 33 -19.84 7.16 -33.07
C LEU A 33 -20.71 6.82 -31.86
N GLN A 34 -21.96 6.46 -32.10
CA GLN A 34 -22.85 5.86 -31.11
C GLN A 34 -22.37 4.45 -30.79
N LEU A 35 -21.68 4.28 -29.67
CA LEU A 35 -21.44 2.98 -29.06
C LEU A 35 -22.70 2.60 -28.27
N SER A 36 -23.63 1.90 -28.91
CA SER A 36 -24.76 1.24 -28.27
C SER A 36 -24.28 -0.05 -27.59
N GLY A 37 -24.27 -0.10 -26.27
CA GLY A 37 -24.09 -1.37 -25.56
C GLY A 37 -23.44 -1.36 -24.17
N PHE A 38 -23.39 -0.24 -23.44
CA PHE A 38 -23.00 -0.27 -22.03
C PHE A 38 -24.06 0.42 -21.16
N PRO A 39 -24.54 -0.22 -20.06
CA PRO A 39 -25.52 0.41 -19.19
C PRO A 39 -24.89 1.57 -18.42
N GLY A 40 -25.56 2.71 -18.50
CA GLY A 40 -25.14 4.03 -18.02
C GLY A 40 -24.69 4.07 -16.56
N ARG A 41 -23.42 4.37 -16.38
CA ARG A 41 -22.81 5.08 -15.25
C ARG A 41 -21.37 5.55 -15.52
N VAL A 42 -20.79 5.28 -16.70
CA VAL A 42 -19.40 5.64 -17.02
C VAL A 42 -19.25 7.08 -17.56
N THR A 43 -20.33 7.68 -18.03
CA THR A 43 -20.30 8.97 -18.77
C THR A 43 -20.23 10.22 -17.89
N ALA A 44 -20.53 10.15 -16.60
CA ALA A 44 -20.53 11.34 -15.72
C ALA A 44 -19.17 11.75 -15.18
N TRP A 45 -18.18 10.87 -15.15
CA TRP A 45 -16.84 11.15 -14.63
C TRP A 45 -15.89 11.80 -15.64
N TYR A 46 -16.06 11.49 -16.94
CA TYR A 46 -15.18 12.04 -17.99
C TYR A 46 -15.40 13.53 -18.30
N LEU A 47 -16.50 14.12 -17.87
CA LEU A 47 -16.88 15.48 -18.23
C LEU A 47 -16.36 16.58 -17.28
N LYS A 48 -15.65 16.22 -16.19
CA LYS A 48 -15.14 17.21 -15.20
C LYS A 48 -13.61 17.30 -15.11
N VAL A 49 -12.87 16.49 -15.84
CA VAL A 49 -11.41 16.62 -15.84
C VAL A 49 -11.04 17.66 -16.88
N ALA A 50 -10.80 18.88 -16.38
CA ALA A 50 -10.20 19.93 -17.21
C ALA A 50 -8.91 19.37 -17.81
N VAL A 51 -8.65 19.74 -19.07
CA VAL A 51 -7.36 19.54 -19.72
C VAL A 51 -6.25 19.93 -18.75
N MET A 52 -5.42 18.99 -18.37
CA MET A 52 -4.46 19.15 -17.27
C MET A 52 -3.12 18.52 -17.65
N LYS A 53 -2.07 19.33 -17.47
CA LYS A 53 -0.69 18.83 -17.43
C LYS A 53 -0.13 19.11 -16.04
N THR A 54 0.06 18.08 -15.26
CA THR A 54 0.57 18.18 -13.88
C THR A 54 1.85 17.38 -13.75
N THR A 55 2.86 17.98 -13.10
CA THR A 55 4.16 17.35 -12.86
C THR A 55 4.36 17.13 -11.36
N PHE A 56 4.77 15.92 -11.01
CA PHE A 56 5.05 15.48 -9.65
C PHE A 56 6.54 15.18 -9.50
N LYS A 57 7.16 15.67 -8.43
CA LYS A 57 8.48 15.18 -8.01
C LYS A 57 8.27 14.05 -7.02
N CYS A 58 8.97 12.95 -7.21
CA CYS A 58 8.83 11.74 -6.42
C CYS A 58 10.21 11.21 -6.02
N ILE A 59 10.27 10.61 -4.84
CA ILE A 59 11.42 9.84 -4.37
C ILE A 59 10.96 8.41 -4.18
N ASP A 60 11.63 7.47 -4.85
CA ASP A 60 11.31 6.06 -4.80
C ASP A 60 12.28 5.32 -3.89
N ALA A 61 11.70 4.47 -3.04
CA ALA A 61 12.41 3.61 -2.09
C ALA A 61 11.75 2.23 -2.07
N HIS A 62 12.35 1.32 -1.30
CA HIS A 62 11.66 0.11 -0.89
C HIS A 62 11.81 -0.11 0.62
N THR A 63 10.76 -0.63 1.25
CA THR A 63 10.79 -1.10 2.63
C THR A 63 10.83 -2.61 2.63
N CYS A 64 11.96 -3.19 3.04
CA CYS A 64 12.14 -4.65 3.10
C CYS A 64 11.70 -5.35 1.80
N GLY A 65 11.94 -4.70 0.63
CA GLY A 65 11.60 -5.22 -0.69
C GLY A 65 10.30 -4.67 -1.29
N ASN A 66 9.36 -4.15 -0.50
CA ASN A 66 8.12 -3.57 -1.05
C ASN A 66 8.31 -2.11 -1.48
N PRO A 67 7.90 -1.72 -2.69
CA PRO A 67 8.14 -0.38 -3.21
C PRO A 67 7.36 0.70 -2.45
N VAL A 68 7.98 1.87 -2.31
CA VAL A 68 7.39 3.07 -1.71
C VAL A 68 7.77 4.28 -2.55
N ARG A 69 6.79 5.08 -2.94
CA ARG A 69 6.97 6.37 -3.65
C ARG A 69 6.48 7.52 -2.77
N VAL A 70 7.35 8.43 -2.40
CA VAL A 70 6.97 9.67 -1.71
C VAL A 70 6.86 10.78 -2.74
N VAL A 71 5.68 11.40 -2.84
CA VAL A 71 5.46 12.57 -3.69
C VAL A 71 5.85 13.82 -2.90
N THR A 72 6.85 14.53 -3.38
CA THR A 72 7.42 15.70 -2.70
C THR A 72 6.98 17.05 -3.31
N SER A 73 6.36 17.02 -4.50
CA SER A 73 5.84 18.22 -5.17
C SER A 73 4.68 17.87 -6.07
N GLY A 74 3.78 18.82 -6.31
CA GLY A 74 2.55 18.62 -7.08
C GLY A 74 1.35 18.17 -6.22
N ILE A 75 1.49 18.19 -4.91
CA ILE A 75 0.47 17.76 -3.95
C ILE A 75 -0.70 18.77 -3.96
N PRO A 76 -1.96 18.31 -4.10
CA PRO A 76 -3.11 19.21 -4.07
C PRO A 76 -3.36 19.72 -2.65
N LYS A 77 -3.93 20.92 -2.56
CA LYS A 77 -4.47 21.42 -1.29
C LYS A 77 -5.71 20.61 -0.92
N LEU A 78 -5.68 19.95 0.23
CA LEU A 78 -6.81 19.18 0.73
C LEU A 78 -7.57 19.94 1.82
N GLU A 79 -8.89 19.78 1.81
CA GLU A 79 -9.79 20.27 2.84
C GLU A 79 -9.98 19.20 3.92
N GLY A 80 -10.21 19.65 5.16
CA GLY A 80 -10.46 18.79 6.32
C GLY A 80 -9.60 19.18 7.53
N GLU A 81 -10.18 18.99 8.71
CA GLU A 81 -9.54 19.26 10.03
C GLU A 81 -8.81 18.04 10.60
N SER A 82 -8.88 16.90 9.91
CA SER A 82 -8.18 15.67 10.27
C SER A 82 -7.60 15.00 9.04
N MET A 83 -6.60 14.12 9.23
CA MET A 83 -6.06 13.31 8.12
C MET A 83 -7.11 12.37 7.53
N SER A 84 -8.09 11.92 8.34
CA SER A 84 -9.22 11.12 7.85
C SER A 84 -10.12 11.91 6.89
N GLU A 85 -10.45 13.17 7.21
CA GLU A 85 -11.23 14.05 6.34
C GLU A 85 -10.47 14.43 5.06
N LYS A 86 -9.17 14.75 5.19
CA LYS A 86 -8.30 14.98 4.02
C LYS A 86 -8.23 13.76 3.10
N ARG A 87 -8.19 12.54 3.67
CA ARG A 87 -8.28 11.29 2.92
C ARG A 87 -9.58 11.19 2.13
N MET A 88 -10.72 11.50 2.74
CA MET A 88 -12.01 11.44 2.07
C MET A 88 -12.14 12.52 0.98
N HIS A 89 -11.60 13.73 1.22
CA HIS A 89 -11.53 14.77 0.20
C HIS A 89 -10.63 14.35 -0.98
N PHE A 90 -9.47 13.78 -0.70
CA PHE A 90 -8.57 13.25 -1.74
C PHE A 90 -9.26 12.19 -2.61
N LEU A 91 -9.91 11.20 -2.00
CA LEU A 91 -10.63 10.15 -2.73
C LEU A 91 -11.75 10.69 -3.61
N ARG A 92 -12.44 11.75 -3.17
CA ARG A 92 -13.55 12.35 -3.90
C ARG A 92 -13.10 13.21 -5.08
N GLU A 93 -12.03 14.01 -4.91
CA GLU A 93 -11.66 15.05 -5.87
C GLU A 93 -10.33 14.77 -6.61
N PHE A 94 -9.44 13.99 -6.02
CA PHE A 94 -8.06 13.85 -6.48
C PHE A 94 -7.59 12.40 -6.70
N ASP A 95 -8.49 11.41 -6.68
CA ASP A 95 -8.14 9.99 -6.87
C ASP A 95 -7.42 9.71 -8.20
N TRP A 96 -7.60 10.58 -9.19
CA TRP A 96 -6.87 10.51 -10.45
C TRP A 96 -5.35 10.61 -10.28
N ILE A 97 -4.86 11.35 -9.24
CA ILE A 97 -3.43 11.45 -8.92
C ILE A 97 -2.90 10.08 -8.49
N ARG A 98 -3.63 9.41 -7.59
CA ARG A 98 -3.27 8.05 -7.14
C ARG A 98 -3.19 7.10 -8.34
N ARG A 99 -4.21 7.07 -9.16
CA ARG A 99 -4.24 6.23 -10.36
C ARG A 99 -3.09 6.56 -11.32
N GLY A 100 -2.87 7.84 -11.60
CA GLY A 100 -1.81 8.29 -12.49
C GLY A 100 -0.40 7.97 -12.00
N LEU A 101 -0.18 7.86 -10.68
CA LEU A 101 1.15 7.62 -10.09
C LEU A 101 1.37 6.17 -9.64
N MET A 102 0.30 5.42 -9.31
CA MET A 102 0.42 4.06 -8.76
C MET A 102 0.14 2.97 -9.81
N PHE A 103 -0.66 3.26 -10.83
CA PHE A 103 -0.98 2.31 -11.89
C PHE A 103 0.05 2.37 -13.02
N GLU A 104 0.05 1.35 -13.87
CA GLU A 104 0.81 1.38 -15.13
C GLU A 104 0.36 2.54 -16.02
N PRO A 105 1.25 3.15 -16.80
CA PRO A 105 2.66 2.80 -17.03
C PRO A 105 3.63 3.48 -16.05
N ARG A 106 3.17 4.31 -15.10
CA ARG A 106 4.02 5.09 -14.19
C ARG A 106 4.23 4.43 -12.82
N GLY A 107 3.46 3.42 -12.52
CA GLY A 107 3.55 2.54 -11.37
C GLY A 107 3.39 1.08 -11.78
N HIS A 108 2.95 0.24 -10.87
CA HIS A 108 2.66 -1.19 -11.06
C HIS A 108 1.80 -1.71 -9.89
N ASP A 109 1.27 -2.92 -9.99
CA ASP A 109 0.32 -3.47 -9.00
C ASP A 109 0.80 -3.41 -7.54
N MET A 110 2.10 -3.51 -7.29
CA MET A 110 2.67 -3.44 -5.93
C MET A 110 3.03 -2.03 -5.48
N MET A 111 2.81 -1.00 -6.32
CA MET A 111 3.22 0.36 -5.97
C MET A 111 2.38 0.92 -4.82
N SER A 112 3.09 1.37 -3.79
CA SER A 112 2.54 2.16 -2.68
C SER A 112 3.19 3.54 -2.67
N GLY A 113 2.44 4.56 -2.34
CA GLY A 113 2.96 5.92 -2.26
C GLY A 113 2.38 6.70 -1.09
N SER A 114 2.90 7.91 -0.90
CA SER A 114 2.42 8.81 0.14
C SER A 114 2.64 10.28 -0.21
N PHE A 115 1.84 11.12 0.46
CA PHE A 115 1.97 12.58 0.47
C PHE A 115 2.19 13.05 1.90
N PHE A 116 3.07 14.03 2.08
CA PHE A 116 3.23 14.71 3.36
C PHE A 116 2.38 15.98 3.44
N PHE A 117 1.93 16.28 4.64
CA PHE A 117 1.18 17.49 4.97
C PHE A 117 1.70 18.08 6.28
N GLU A 118 1.47 19.39 6.45
CA GLU A 118 1.62 20.02 7.76
C GLU A 118 0.70 19.32 8.77
N PRO A 119 1.17 19.04 9.99
CA PRO A 119 0.35 18.40 11.01
C PRO A 119 -0.80 19.30 11.45
N GLN A 120 -1.92 18.72 11.86
CA GLN A 120 -3.07 19.48 12.37
C GLN A 120 -2.80 20.01 13.80
N HIS A 121 -2.07 19.22 14.58
CA HIS A 121 -1.74 19.55 15.96
C HIS A 121 -0.29 20.00 16.05
N PRO A 122 -0.02 21.18 16.64
CA PRO A 122 1.32 21.78 16.67
C PRO A 122 2.37 20.96 17.42
N GLU A 123 1.94 20.02 18.27
CA GLU A 123 2.85 19.08 18.96
C GLU A 123 3.32 17.93 18.07
N ASN A 124 2.68 17.68 16.93
CA ASN A 124 3.07 16.64 15.98
C ASN A 124 4.05 17.18 14.93
N ASP A 125 4.78 16.29 14.28
CA ASP A 125 5.85 16.67 13.35
C ASP A 125 5.36 16.68 11.89
N LEU A 126 4.44 15.77 11.53
CA LEU A 126 4.08 15.52 10.14
C LEU A 126 2.69 14.88 10.02
N GLY A 127 1.96 15.22 8.97
CA GLY A 127 0.78 14.50 8.51
C GLY A 127 1.09 13.67 7.25
N ILE A 128 0.44 12.52 7.06
CA ILE A 128 0.65 11.65 5.90
C ILE A 128 -0.66 11.08 5.36
N LEU A 129 -0.78 10.98 4.03
CA LEU A 129 -1.75 10.12 3.35
C LEU A 129 -1.02 9.01 2.59
N PHE A 130 -1.59 7.82 2.61
CA PHE A 130 -1.07 6.65 1.91
C PHE A 130 -1.94 6.33 0.70
N ILE A 131 -1.32 6.17 -0.45
CA ILE A 131 -1.98 5.82 -1.71
C ILE A 131 -1.42 4.51 -2.25
N GLU A 132 -2.29 3.67 -2.75
CA GLU A 132 -1.91 2.44 -3.44
C GLU A 132 -2.92 2.09 -4.54
N THR A 133 -2.74 0.96 -5.20
CA THR A 133 -3.63 0.56 -6.30
C THR A 133 -5.07 0.36 -5.86
N SER A 134 -5.34 -0.11 -4.64
CA SER A 134 -6.69 -0.31 -4.09
C SER A 134 -7.37 0.97 -3.58
N GLY A 135 -6.63 2.05 -3.35
CA GLY A 135 -7.21 3.28 -2.81
C GLY A 135 -6.25 4.10 -1.95
N CYS A 136 -6.82 4.96 -1.12
CA CYS A 136 -6.10 5.73 -0.11
C CYS A 136 -6.31 5.05 1.24
N LEU A 137 -5.25 4.45 1.79
CA LEU A 137 -5.31 3.66 3.02
C LEU A 137 -5.40 4.53 4.27
N PRO A 138 -6.09 4.06 5.34
CA PRO A 138 -6.06 4.74 6.62
C PRO A 138 -4.70 4.62 7.32
N MET A 139 -3.99 3.51 7.13
CA MET A 139 -2.65 3.27 7.66
C MET A 139 -1.87 2.32 6.75
N CYS A 140 -0.55 2.55 6.64
CA CYS A 140 0.36 1.68 5.88
C CYS A 140 1.70 1.59 6.62
N GLY A 141 2.01 0.42 7.20
CA GLY A 141 3.22 0.24 8.03
C GLY A 141 4.51 0.31 7.21
N HIS A 142 4.62 -0.44 6.10
CA HIS A 142 5.80 -0.38 5.24
C HIS A 142 5.95 1.00 4.56
N GLY A 143 4.81 1.60 4.17
CA GLY A 143 4.78 2.97 3.63
C GLY A 143 5.29 3.99 4.65
N THR A 144 4.94 3.85 5.93
CA THR A 144 5.46 4.70 7.02
C THR A 144 6.97 4.55 7.15
N ILE A 145 7.50 3.33 7.22
CA ILE A 145 8.96 3.09 7.35
C ILE A 145 9.70 3.72 6.17
N GLY A 146 9.23 3.50 4.94
CA GLY A 146 9.83 4.07 3.73
C GLY A 146 9.72 5.60 3.68
N ALA A 147 8.55 6.14 3.98
CA ALA A 147 8.30 7.59 3.96
C ALA A 147 9.15 8.33 5.01
N ILE A 148 9.25 7.81 6.23
CA ILE A 148 10.08 8.41 7.28
C ILE A 148 11.58 8.31 6.96
N THR A 149 12.03 7.17 6.41
CA THR A 149 13.40 7.05 5.92
C THR A 149 13.71 8.15 4.89
N ILE A 150 12.85 8.33 3.90
CA ILE A 150 12.98 9.40 2.89
C ILE A 150 12.94 10.78 3.55
N ALA A 151 11.98 11.03 4.45
CA ALA A 151 11.81 12.33 5.07
C ALA A 151 13.04 12.77 5.89
N ILE A 152 13.70 11.83 6.56
CA ILE A 152 14.90 12.10 7.36
C ILE A 152 16.14 12.23 6.45
N GLU A 153 16.39 11.27 5.55
CA GLU A 153 17.57 11.29 4.67
C GLU A 153 17.59 12.49 3.71
N GLU A 154 16.42 12.97 3.29
CA GLU A 154 16.28 14.10 2.35
C GLU A 154 15.96 15.44 3.05
N GLY A 155 15.89 15.46 4.38
CA GLY A 155 15.61 16.68 5.14
C GLY A 155 14.23 17.29 4.90
N LEU A 156 13.23 16.45 4.56
CA LEU A 156 11.85 16.91 4.30
C LEU A 156 11.05 17.18 5.58
N VAL A 157 11.54 16.73 6.72
CA VAL A 157 10.98 16.99 8.05
C VAL A 157 12.11 17.36 9.01
N GLN A 158 11.83 18.30 9.93
CA GLN A 158 12.71 18.61 11.04
C GLN A 158 12.07 18.14 12.34
N PRO A 159 12.44 16.94 12.86
CA PRO A 159 11.84 16.40 14.07
C PRO A 159 12.02 17.34 15.27
N LYS A 160 10.95 17.51 16.07
CA LYS A 160 11.00 18.29 17.31
C LYS A 160 11.93 17.66 18.35
N PHE A 161 12.04 16.34 18.31
CA PHE A 161 12.95 15.56 19.15
C PHE A 161 13.81 14.64 18.29
N PRO A 162 15.15 14.72 18.34
CA PRO A 162 16.02 13.85 17.59
C PRO A 162 15.68 12.35 17.84
N GLY A 163 15.63 11.57 16.76
CA GLY A 163 15.30 10.15 16.81
C GLY A 163 13.82 9.82 16.99
N LYS A 164 12.93 10.81 17.02
CA LYS A 164 11.47 10.62 17.20
C LYS A 164 10.66 11.46 16.23
N ILE A 165 9.54 10.94 15.78
CA ILE A 165 8.53 11.66 14.98
C ILE A 165 7.14 11.29 15.48
N ARG A 166 6.27 12.28 15.60
CA ARG A 166 4.84 12.14 15.83
C ARG A 166 4.12 12.35 14.51
N LEU A 167 3.60 11.25 13.93
CA LEU A 167 2.99 11.22 12.61
C LEU A 167 1.48 11.12 12.71
N GLU A 168 0.77 12.09 12.13
CA GLU A 168 -0.68 12.01 11.98
C GLU A 168 -1.06 11.20 10.75
N THR A 169 -1.85 10.14 10.94
CA THR A 169 -2.40 9.30 9.86
C THR A 169 -3.93 9.32 9.88
N PRO A 170 -4.61 8.91 8.81
CA PRO A 170 -6.07 8.80 8.82
C PRO A 170 -6.60 7.82 9.90
N ALA A 171 -5.80 6.84 10.32
CA ALA A 171 -6.16 5.90 11.39
C ALA A 171 -5.88 6.44 12.80
N GLY A 172 -5.13 7.55 12.93
CA GLY A 172 -4.77 8.16 14.20
C GLY A 172 -3.30 8.55 14.28
N LEU A 173 -2.85 8.93 15.47
CA LEU A 173 -1.46 9.28 15.75
C LEU A 173 -0.59 8.03 15.82
N VAL A 174 0.57 8.10 15.17
CA VAL A 174 1.62 7.08 15.18
C VAL A 174 2.90 7.69 15.73
N GLU A 175 3.41 7.13 16.82
CA GLU A 175 4.70 7.50 17.40
C GLU A 175 5.81 6.67 16.75
N ILE A 176 6.85 7.35 16.30
CA ILE A 176 7.95 6.75 15.54
C ILE A 176 9.26 7.02 16.26
N GLU A 177 10.08 5.98 16.34
CA GLU A 177 11.50 6.05 16.69
C GLU A 177 12.30 5.67 15.45
N TYR A 178 13.44 6.33 15.24
CA TYR A 178 14.36 5.96 14.17
C TYR A 178 15.80 6.07 14.66
N HIS A 179 16.68 5.29 14.06
CA HIS A 179 18.12 5.37 14.27
C HIS A 179 18.81 5.71 12.97
N GLN A 180 19.77 6.61 13.04
CA GLN A 180 20.51 7.13 11.90
C GLN A 180 22.00 7.06 12.16
N THR A 181 22.75 6.55 11.19
CA THR A 181 24.21 6.58 11.18
C THR A 181 24.68 7.47 10.03
N GLY A 182 25.29 8.61 10.36
CA GLY A 182 25.62 9.64 9.38
C GLY A 182 24.35 10.17 8.71
N GLU A 183 24.28 10.13 7.38
CA GLU A 183 23.13 10.58 6.61
C GLU A 183 22.11 9.48 6.34
N LYS A 184 22.34 8.23 6.81
CA LYS A 184 21.51 7.07 6.49
C LYS A 184 20.70 6.59 7.69
N VAL A 185 19.42 6.33 7.44
CA VAL A 185 18.52 5.71 8.41
C VAL A 185 18.76 4.20 8.42
N ASP A 186 19.10 3.66 9.58
CA ASP A 186 19.36 2.23 9.76
C ASP A 186 18.06 1.46 9.93
N TRP A 187 17.15 1.99 10.76
CA TRP A 187 15.84 1.42 11.00
C TRP A 187 14.83 2.49 11.45
N VAL A 188 13.56 2.17 11.24
CA VAL A 188 12.41 2.92 11.71
C VAL A 188 11.53 1.96 12.51
N LYS A 189 11.16 2.34 13.73
CA LYS A 189 10.19 1.65 14.59
C LYS A 189 8.97 2.54 14.76
N LEU A 190 7.81 2.04 14.41
CA LEU A 190 6.54 2.74 14.63
C LEU A 190 5.74 2.05 15.75
N LYS A 191 5.21 2.83 16.68
CA LYS A 191 4.18 2.42 17.61
C LYS A 191 2.83 2.64 16.91
N ASN A 192 2.25 1.53 16.46
CA ASN A 192 1.08 1.57 15.60
C ASN A 192 -0.21 1.87 16.39
N VAL A 193 -1.30 2.10 15.67
CA VAL A 193 -2.64 2.31 16.23
C VAL A 193 -3.13 1.07 16.97
N ALA A 194 -4.10 1.26 17.89
CA ALA A 194 -4.73 0.17 18.64
C ALA A 194 -5.22 -0.92 17.67
N SER A 195 -4.77 -2.16 17.92
CA SER A 195 -5.03 -3.32 17.07
C SER A 195 -5.80 -4.38 17.84
N PHE A 196 -6.77 -5.04 17.22
CA PHE A 196 -7.69 -5.95 17.89
C PHE A 196 -8.20 -7.09 17.00
N LEU A 197 -8.60 -8.21 17.63
CA LEU A 197 -9.33 -9.28 16.96
C LEU A 197 -10.80 -8.88 16.85
N ALA A 198 -11.32 -8.80 15.63
CA ALA A 198 -12.69 -8.37 15.34
C ALA A 198 -13.66 -9.54 15.23
N ALA A 199 -13.21 -10.69 14.74
CA ALA A 199 -13.96 -11.93 14.68
C ALA A 199 -13.02 -13.12 14.53
N GLU A 200 -13.46 -14.28 14.99
CA GLU A 200 -12.71 -15.52 14.90
C GLU A 200 -13.56 -16.66 14.33
N GLU A 201 -12.87 -17.67 13.77
CA GLU A 201 -13.47 -18.91 13.28
C GLU A 201 -14.60 -18.72 12.27
N LEU A 202 -14.49 -17.68 11.42
CA LEU A 202 -15.40 -17.50 10.30
C LEU A 202 -15.03 -18.46 9.16
N THR A 203 -16.00 -18.84 8.34
CA THR A 203 -15.76 -19.73 7.20
C THR A 203 -16.19 -19.08 5.89
N VAL A 204 -15.47 -19.41 4.81
CA VAL A 204 -15.79 -18.99 3.45
C VAL A 204 -15.41 -20.08 2.45
N ALA A 205 -16.23 -20.30 1.43
CA ALA A 205 -15.90 -21.25 0.37
C ALA A 205 -14.82 -20.68 -0.56
N CYS A 206 -13.73 -21.43 -0.76
CA CYS A 206 -12.65 -21.15 -1.69
C CYS A 206 -12.60 -22.28 -2.75
N PRO A 207 -12.67 -21.97 -4.06
CA PRO A 207 -12.47 -22.97 -5.09
C PRO A 207 -11.13 -23.67 -4.91
N GLU A 208 -11.06 -24.95 -5.26
CA GLU A 208 -9.88 -25.81 -5.13
C GLU A 208 -9.47 -26.12 -3.68
N LEU A 209 -9.64 -25.20 -2.72
CA LEU A 209 -9.31 -25.41 -1.31
C LEU A 209 -10.51 -25.84 -0.45
N GLY A 210 -11.76 -25.73 -0.95
CA GLY A 210 -12.95 -26.05 -0.17
C GLY A 210 -13.34 -24.95 0.83
N SER A 211 -13.78 -25.34 2.02
CA SER A 211 -14.14 -24.38 3.07
C SER A 211 -12.89 -23.93 3.83
N ILE A 212 -12.63 -22.63 3.83
CA ILE A 212 -11.51 -22.00 4.55
C ILE A 212 -12.04 -21.33 5.82
N THR A 213 -11.42 -21.67 6.95
CA THR A 213 -11.61 -20.98 8.23
C THR A 213 -10.62 -19.82 8.34
N PHE A 214 -11.08 -18.67 8.82
CA PHE A 214 -10.28 -17.46 8.96
C PHE A 214 -10.74 -16.62 10.15
N ASP A 215 -9.82 -15.81 10.65
CA ASP A 215 -10.11 -14.77 11.62
C ASP A 215 -10.11 -13.40 10.94
N VAL A 216 -10.77 -12.41 11.53
CA VAL A 216 -10.65 -11.00 11.10
C VAL A 216 -10.05 -10.19 12.22
N ALA A 217 -8.92 -9.54 11.93
CA ALA A 217 -8.26 -8.64 12.88
C ALA A 217 -7.98 -7.28 12.24
N TYR A 218 -7.91 -6.26 13.09
CA TYR A 218 -7.56 -4.89 12.71
C TYR A 218 -6.15 -4.54 13.21
N GLY A 219 -5.33 -3.94 12.33
CA GLY A 219 -4.00 -3.45 12.66
C GLY A 219 -3.66 -2.12 11.97
N GLY A 220 -4.69 -1.30 11.71
CA GLY A 220 -4.66 -0.11 10.85
C GLY A 220 -5.51 -0.29 9.58
N ASN A 221 -5.73 -1.54 9.18
CA ASN A 221 -6.67 -2.01 8.18
C ASN A 221 -7.28 -3.33 8.67
N TYR A 222 -8.39 -3.80 8.07
CA TYR A 222 -8.97 -5.11 8.38
C TYR A 222 -8.37 -6.21 7.50
N TYR A 223 -7.93 -7.28 8.16
CA TYR A 223 -7.29 -8.46 7.59
C TYR A 223 -8.11 -9.71 7.81
N ALA A 224 -8.41 -10.46 6.74
CA ALA A 224 -8.79 -11.86 6.87
C ALA A 224 -7.49 -12.66 7.03
N ILE A 225 -7.29 -13.28 8.19
CA ILE A 225 -6.08 -14.04 8.54
C ILE A 225 -6.40 -15.52 8.41
N ILE A 226 -5.67 -16.21 7.54
CA ILE A 226 -5.83 -17.63 7.24
C ILE A 226 -4.60 -18.37 7.78
N ASP A 227 -4.82 -19.15 8.83
CA ASP A 227 -3.81 -20.02 9.41
C ASP A 227 -3.78 -21.39 8.69
N PRO A 228 -2.66 -22.13 8.77
CA PRO A 228 -2.59 -23.51 8.33
C PRO A 228 -3.73 -24.34 8.91
N GLN A 229 -4.36 -25.16 8.08
CA GLN A 229 -5.52 -25.99 8.39
C GLN A 229 -5.54 -27.23 7.47
N GLU A 230 -6.49 -28.15 7.63
CA GLU A 230 -6.52 -29.44 6.93
C GLU A 230 -6.33 -29.32 5.40
N ASN A 231 -6.94 -28.32 4.79
CA ASN A 231 -6.92 -28.08 3.33
C ASN A 231 -5.98 -26.93 2.89
N PHE A 232 -5.17 -26.42 3.80
CA PHE A 232 -4.14 -25.41 3.55
C PHE A 232 -2.99 -25.57 4.55
N SER A 233 -1.89 -26.17 4.14
CA SER A 233 -0.75 -26.47 5.02
C SER A 233 0.15 -25.26 5.33
N GLY A 234 0.03 -24.18 4.55
CA GLY A 234 0.74 -22.91 4.79
C GLY A 234 1.17 -22.22 3.50
N VAL A 235 1.64 -20.98 3.68
CA VAL A 235 2.03 -20.09 2.56
C VAL A 235 3.16 -20.66 1.70
N GLN A 236 3.97 -21.57 2.23
CA GLN A 236 5.07 -22.22 1.51
C GLN A 236 4.61 -23.10 0.34
N ASP A 237 3.38 -23.60 0.36
CA ASP A 237 2.86 -24.52 -0.65
C ASP A 237 2.11 -23.84 -1.79
N LEU A 238 1.96 -22.52 -1.73
CA LEU A 238 1.26 -21.76 -2.74
C LEU A 238 2.19 -20.79 -3.48
N THR A 239 1.99 -20.71 -4.80
CA THR A 239 2.65 -19.64 -5.60
C THR A 239 1.98 -18.29 -5.36
N ALA A 240 2.70 -17.19 -5.62
CA ALA A 240 2.14 -15.85 -5.54
C ALA A 240 0.89 -15.68 -6.43
N ALA A 241 0.87 -16.29 -7.62
CA ALA A 241 -0.28 -16.25 -8.52
C ALA A 241 -1.53 -16.92 -7.90
N LYS A 242 -1.37 -18.09 -7.24
CA LYS A 242 -2.47 -18.76 -6.54
C LYS A 242 -2.95 -17.99 -5.32
N LEU A 243 -2.01 -17.40 -4.56
CA LEU A 243 -2.34 -16.53 -3.41
C LEU A 243 -3.16 -15.32 -3.85
N ILE A 244 -2.79 -14.68 -4.97
CA ILE A 244 -3.54 -13.56 -5.54
C ILE A 244 -4.95 -14.02 -5.94
N GLN A 245 -5.05 -15.08 -6.75
CA GLN A 245 -6.33 -15.62 -7.24
C GLN A 245 -7.30 -15.95 -6.10
N TYR A 246 -6.83 -16.65 -5.07
CA TYR A 246 -7.67 -17.02 -3.93
C TYR A 246 -8.03 -15.79 -3.09
N SER A 247 -7.10 -14.87 -2.88
CA SER A 247 -7.33 -13.68 -2.06
C SER A 247 -8.34 -12.72 -2.66
N GLN A 248 -8.32 -12.50 -3.98
CA GLN A 248 -9.32 -11.69 -4.69
C GLN A 248 -10.73 -12.22 -4.39
N LEU A 249 -10.92 -13.52 -4.63
CA LEU A 249 -12.20 -14.19 -4.42
C LEU A 249 -12.64 -14.17 -2.95
N LEU A 250 -11.72 -14.48 -2.03
CA LEU A 250 -12.02 -14.53 -0.60
C LEU A 250 -12.41 -13.14 -0.07
N ARG A 251 -11.64 -12.10 -0.42
CA ARG A 251 -11.95 -10.72 -0.03
C ARG A 251 -13.34 -10.28 -0.49
N GLU A 252 -13.67 -10.56 -1.74
CA GLU A 252 -14.99 -10.24 -2.30
C GLU A 252 -16.10 -10.99 -1.55
N ARG A 253 -15.97 -12.31 -1.41
CA ARG A 253 -16.96 -13.14 -0.73
C ARG A 253 -17.16 -12.78 0.73
N ILE A 254 -16.08 -12.54 1.47
CA ILE A 254 -16.13 -12.11 2.87
C ILE A 254 -16.94 -10.82 3.01
N ASN A 255 -16.65 -9.82 2.17
CA ASN A 255 -17.36 -8.55 2.23
C ASN A 255 -18.83 -8.65 1.81
N LEU A 256 -19.16 -9.55 0.89
CA LEU A 256 -20.55 -9.85 0.51
C LEU A 256 -21.30 -10.63 1.60
N MET A 257 -20.65 -11.59 2.28
CA MET A 257 -21.26 -12.40 3.33
C MET A 257 -21.45 -11.65 4.65
N TYR A 258 -20.58 -10.69 4.92
CA TYR A 258 -20.56 -9.92 6.17
C TYR A 258 -20.66 -8.41 5.93
N PRO A 259 -21.69 -7.90 5.23
CA PRO A 259 -21.81 -6.50 4.92
C PRO A 259 -21.91 -5.66 6.20
N ASN A 260 -21.16 -4.57 6.29
CA ASN A 260 -21.13 -3.66 7.45
C ASN A 260 -20.77 -4.30 8.81
N ARG A 261 -20.21 -5.51 8.82
CA ARG A 261 -19.78 -6.16 10.08
C ARG A 261 -18.45 -5.61 10.58
N PHE A 262 -17.54 -5.30 9.69
CA PHE A 262 -16.20 -4.84 10.02
C PHE A 262 -16.11 -3.32 9.82
N ILE A 263 -16.53 -2.58 10.84
CA ILE A 263 -16.47 -1.10 10.92
C ILE A 263 -15.68 -0.74 12.16
N HIS A 264 -14.70 0.15 12.00
CA HIS A 264 -13.85 0.56 13.11
C HIS A 264 -14.66 1.36 14.15
N PRO A 265 -14.58 0.99 15.45
CA PRO A 265 -15.48 1.52 16.48
C PRO A 265 -15.35 3.03 16.72
N ALA A 266 -14.21 3.63 16.37
CA ALA A 266 -13.96 5.07 16.53
C ALA A 266 -13.88 5.84 15.21
N ASN A 267 -13.94 5.17 14.03
CA ASN A 267 -13.88 5.84 12.74
C ASN A 267 -14.59 5.01 11.65
N GLU A 268 -15.86 5.29 11.40
CA GLU A 268 -16.70 4.54 10.43
C GLU A 268 -16.26 4.66 8.96
N THR A 269 -15.31 5.55 8.64
CA THR A 269 -14.70 5.59 7.30
C THR A 269 -13.74 4.43 7.07
N ILE A 270 -13.31 3.73 8.12
CA ILE A 270 -12.47 2.53 8.10
C ILE A 270 -13.38 1.32 8.23
N ARG A 271 -13.60 0.64 7.12
CA ARG A 271 -14.55 -0.47 7.04
C ARG A 271 -14.15 -1.51 6.00
N ASN A 272 -14.76 -2.69 6.13
CA ASN A 272 -14.60 -3.86 5.26
C ASN A 272 -13.21 -4.51 5.37
N VAL A 273 -13.13 -5.78 5.02
CA VAL A 273 -11.86 -6.50 4.87
C VAL A 273 -11.19 -6.01 3.57
N SER A 274 -10.03 -5.38 3.71
CA SER A 274 -9.26 -4.85 2.59
C SER A 274 -8.09 -5.76 2.19
N HIS A 275 -7.60 -6.59 3.12
CA HIS A 275 -6.43 -7.43 2.94
C HIS A 275 -6.72 -8.88 3.29
N VAL A 276 -6.00 -9.82 2.66
CA VAL A 276 -6.00 -11.24 3.02
C VAL A 276 -4.58 -11.63 3.40
N GLN A 277 -4.41 -12.17 4.58
CA GLN A 277 -3.12 -12.58 5.12
C GLN A 277 -3.08 -14.11 5.27
N TRP A 278 -2.27 -14.74 4.45
CA TRP A 278 -1.97 -16.16 4.53
C TRP A 278 -0.75 -16.37 5.42
N THR A 279 -0.81 -17.32 6.34
CA THR A 279 0.29 -17.59 7.25
C THR A 279 0.90 -18.98 6.98
N GLY A 280 2.07 -19.24 7.55
CA GLY A 280 2.77 -20.50 7.39
C GLY A 280 4.08 -20.55 8.16
N GLU A 281 4.83 -21.62 7.95
CA GLU A 281 6.11 -21.85 8.60
C GLU A 281 7.17 -20.89 8.08
N PRO A 282 8.00 -20.30 8.95
CA PRO A 282 9.10 -19.46 8.55
C PRO A 282 10.21 -20.23 7.85
N MET A 283 10.91 -19.58 6.92
CA MET A 283 12.13 -20.11 6.30
C MET A 283 13.35 -19.92 7.21
N ASN A 284 13.37 -18.79 7.94
CA ASN A 284 14.42 -18.50 8.89
C ASN A 284 14.05 -19.04 10.28
N PRO A 285 14.87 -19.90 10.91
CA PRO A 285 14.59 -20.44 12.25
C PRO A 285 14.45 -19.40 13.35
N GLU A 286 14.99 -18.19 13.15
CA GLU A 286 14.85 -17.08 14.11
C GLU A 286 13.51 -16.33 13.97
N SER A 287 12.74 -16.60 12.91
CA SER A 287 11.45 -15.97 12.69
C SER A 287 10.36 -16.66 13.50
N SER A 288 9.43 -15.88 14.03
CA SER A 288 8.31 -16.36 14.84
C SER A 288 7.12 -16.80 13.99
N GLY A 289 7.08 -16.45 12.72
CA GLY A 289 6.04 -16.81 11.76
C GLY A 289 6.30 -16.16 10.42
N ARG A 290 5.61 -16.66 9.39
CA ARG A 290 5.71 -16.16 8.01
C ARG A 290 4.35 -15.82 7.45
N ASN A 291 4.29 -14.85 6.58
CA ASN A 291 3.07 -14.49 5.88
C ASN A 291 3.27 -14.19 4.39
N ALA A 292 2.15 -14.21 3.67
CA ALA A 292 1.96 -13.53 2.41
C ALA A 292 0.69 -12.67 2.54
N VAL A 293 0.82 -11.38 2.36
CA VAL A 293 -0.31 -10.45 2.45
C VAL A 293 -0.72 -9.99 1.06
N PHE A 294 -1.96 -10.29 0.71
CA PHE A 294 -2.60 -9.75 -0.49
C PHE A 294 -3.18 -8.37 -0.19
N TYR A 295 -2.86 -7.41 -1.06
CA TYR A 295 -3.40 -6.05 -1.04
C TYR A 295 -3.59 -5.53 -2.48
N GLY A 296 -4.19 -4.35 -2.62
CA GLY A 296 -4.52 -3.86 -3.95
C GLY A 296 -5.48 -4.81 -4.66
N ASP A 297 -5.32 -4.95 -5.96
CA ASP A 297 -6.11 -5.87 -6.77
C ASP A 297 -5.31 -7.10 -7.22
N ASN A 298 -3.97 -6.98 -7.36
CA ASN A 298 -3.11 -8.04 -7.88
C ASN A 298 -1.77 -8.16 -7.12
N ALA A 299 -1.67 -7.70 -5.88
CA ALA A 299 -0.38 -7.62 -5.21
C ALA A 299 -0.25 -8.54 -3.99
N ILE A 300 0.92 -9.15 -3.84
CA ILE A 300 1.41 -9.72 -2.59
C ILE A 300 2.49 -8.78 -2.04
N ASP A 301 2.39 -8.40 -0.78
CA ASP A 301 3.39 -7.58 -0.10
C ASP A 301 4.75 -8.28 -0.09
N ARG A 302 5.80 -7.57 -0.46
CA ARG A 302 7.18 -8.09 -0.38
C ARG A 302 7.76 -7.91 1.02
N SER A 303 7.26 -6.93 1.78
CA SER A 303 7.55 -6.78 3.20
C SER A 303 6.67 -7.72 4.05
N PRO A 304 6.97 -7.91 5.34
CA PRO A 304 6.09 -8.66 6.23
C PRO A 304 4.71 -8.01 6.46
N CYS A 305 4.45 -6.84 5.90
CA CYS A 305 3.27 -6.01 6.10
C CYS A 305 3.12 -5.48 7.54
N GLY A 306 3.41 -4.20 7.77
CA GLY A 306 3.41 -3.64 9.14
C GLY A 306 2.04 -3.68 9.83
N THR A 307 0.98 -3.25 9.12
CA THR A 307 -0.41 -3.32 9.63
C THR A 307 -0.92 -4.76 9.70
N GLY A 308 -0.49 -5.65 8.79
CA GLY A 308 -0.78 -7.09 8.83
C GLY A 308 -0.08 -7.77 10.01
N THR A 309 1.18 -7.41 10.31
CA THR A 309 1.89 -7.91 11.49
C THR A 309 1.22 -7.44 12.79
N SER A 310 0.73 -6.19 12.83
CA SER A 310 -0.04 -5.66 13.97
C SER A 310 -1.35 -6.43 14.18
N ALA A 311 -2.10 -6.69 13.10
CA ALA A 311 -3.31 -7.50 13.13
C ALA A 311 -3.02 -8.95 13.58
N ARG A 312 -1.92 -9.55 13.10
CA ARG A 312 -1.48 -10.89 13.51
C ARG A 312 -1.14 -10.94 15.01
N MET A 313 -0.38 -9.96 15.51
CA MET A 313 -0.07 -9.90 16.94
C MET A 313 -1.32 -9.74 17.80
N ALA A 314 -2.30 -8.92 17.39
CA ALA A 314 -3.59 -8.78 18.07
C ALA A 314 -4.39 -10.09 18.09
N GLN A 315 -4.42 -10.81 16.96
CA GLN A 315 -5.03 -12.14 16.88
C GLN A 315 -4.34 -13.13 17.84
N MET A 316 -3.01 -13.21 17.80
CA MET A 316 -2.23 -14.12 18.64
C MET A 316 -2.36 -13.79 20.13
N HIS A 317 -2.36 -12.50 20.47
CA HIS A 317 -2.57 -12.04 21.85
C HIS A 317 -3.96 -12.43 22.37
N SER A 318 -5.01 -12.16 21.59
CA SER A 318 -6.39 -12.55 21.93
C SER A 318 -6.54 -14.06 22.17
N LYS A 319 -5.79 -14.88 21.41
CA LYS A 319 -5.74 -16.34 21.56
C LYS A 319 -4.73 -16.83 22.62
N GLY A 320 -4.11 -15.93 23.39
CA GLY A 320 -3.14 -16.25 24.45
C GLY A 320 -1.80 -16.82 23.95
N LYS A 321 -1.49 -16.66 22.66
CA LYS A 321 -0.25 -17.16 22.02
C LYS A 321 0.90 -16.15 22.03
N LEU A 322 0.63 -14.87 22.34
CA LEU A 322 1.61 -13.81 22.43
C LEU A 322 1.27 -12.90 23.60
N LYS A 323 2.25 -12.42 24.35
CA LYS A 323 2.07 -11.58 25.53
C LYS A 323 2.71 -10.21 25.34
N THR A 324 2.31 -9.24 26.15
CA THR A 324 2.94 -7.92 26.23
C THR A 324 4.45 -8.08 26.52
N GLY A 325 5.27 -7.37 25.76
CA GLY A 325 6.73 -7.43 25.80
C GLY A 325 7.37 -8.52 24.95
N ASP A 326 6.61 -9.51 24.44
CA ASP A 326 7.15 -10.54 23.57
C ASP A 326 7.57 -9.95 22.20
N LYS A 327 8.74 -10.39 21.71
CA LYS A 327 9.17 -10.12 20.34
C LYS A 327 8.49 -11.09 19.37
N PHE A 328 8.03 -10.55 18.26
CA PHE A 328 7.47 -11.30 17.14
C PHE A 328 8.21 -10.98 15.84
N ILE A 329 9.16 -11.83 15.45
CA ILE A 329 9.91 -11.66 14.19
C ILE A 329 9.06 -12.24 13.07
N HIS A 330 8.45 -11.37 12.28
CA HIS A 330 7.54 -11.76 11.20
C HIS A 330 8.27 -11.74 9.87
N GLU A 331 8.24 -12.87 9.16
CA GLU A 331 8.89 -13.07 7.88
C GLU A 331 7.92 -12.87 6.73
N SER A 332 8.33 -12.20 5.67
CA SER A 332 7.54 -12.00 4.46
C SER A 332 7.62 -13.19 3.51
N PHE A 333 6.82 -13.13 2.45
CA PHE A 333 6.84 -14.12 1.36
C PHE A 333 8.24 -14.26 0.73
N ILE A 334 9.02 -13.18 0.65
CA ILE A 334 10.38 -13.17 0.08
C ILE A 334 11.51 -13.37 1.11
N GLY A 335 11.18 -13.57 2.41
CA GLY A 335 12.13 -13.79 3.49
C GLY A 335 12.66 -12.52 4.17
N SER A 336 12.18 -11.33 3.84
CA SER A 336 12.49 -10.13 4.62
C SER A 336 11.74 -10.14 5.96
N THR A 337 12.25 -9.44 6.97
CA THR A 337 11.68 -9.51 8.32
C THR A 337 11.34 -8.13 8.89
N PHE A 338 10.27 -8.09 9.68
CA PHE A 338 9.98 -7.04 10.64
C PHE A 338 10.09 -7.59 12.07
N VAL A 339 10.48 -6.73 13.00
CA VAL A 339 10.44 -7.04 14.43
C VAL A 339 9.23 -6.35 15.03
N GLY A 340 8.25 -7.14 15.44
CA GLY A 340 7.06 -6.69 16.16
C GLY A 340 7.23 -6.87 17.68
N CYS A 341 6.52 -6.04 18.45
CA CYS A 341 6.38 -6.17 19.90
C CYS A 341 5.01 -5.66 20.33
N ILE A 342 4.41 -6.28 21.33
CA ILE A 342 3.22 -5.72 22.01
C ILE A 342 3.71 -4.79 23.11
N GLU A 343 3.53 -3.48 22.92
CA GLU A 343 4.01 -2.46 23.86
C GLU A 343 3.08 -2.36 25.10
N GLU A 344 1.77 -2.43 24.88
CA GLU A 344 0.77 -2.35 25.93
C GLU A 344 -0.57 -2.98 25.53
N GLU A 345 -1.39 -3.33 26.52
CA GLU A 345 -2.80 -3.69 26.33
C GLU A 345 -3.67 -2.46 26.48
N THR A 346 -4.74 -2.38 25.70
CA THR A 346 -5.66 -1.25 25.70
C THR A 346 -7.08 -1.70 25.33
N GLN A 347 -7.98 -0.73 25.15
CA GLN A 347 -9.34 -0.97 24.65
C GLN A 347 -9.74 0.12 23.67
N ILE A 348 -10.53 -0.26 22.68
CA ILE A 348 -11.12 0.68 21.72
C ILE A 348 -12.59 0.31 21.48
N GLY A 349 -13.53 1.23 21.76
CA GLY A 349 -14.96 0.97 21.64
C GLY A 349 -15.44 -0.22 22.48
N GLY A 350 -14.80 -0.51 23.64
CA GLY A 350 -15.09 -1.66 24.49
C GLY A 350 -14.47 -2.99 24.03
N ILE A 351 -13.74 -3.00 22.90
CA ILE A 351 -13.03 -4.18 22.38
C ILE A 351 -11.63 -4.20 22.99
N LYS A 352 -11.21 -5.35 23.53
CA LYS A 352 -9.82 -5.56 23.98
C LYS A 352 -8.87 -5.39 22.77
N ALA A 353 -7.82 -4.61 22.95
CA ALA A 353 -6.87 -4.25 21.93
C ALA A 353 -5.44 -4.24 22.49
N ILE A 354 -4.47 -4.21 21.60
CA ILE A 354 -3.06 -4.00 21.91
C ILE A 354 -2.55 -2.75 21.18
N ILE A 355 -1.51 -2.14 21.70
CA ILE A 355 -0.69 -1.19 20.98
C ILE A 355 0.57 -1.91 20.51
N PRO A 356 0.67 -2.29 19.25
CA PRO A 356 1.85 -2.96 18.72
C PRO A 356 2.89 -1.98 18.23
N SER A 357 4.17 -2.36 18.26
CA SER A 357 5.22 -1.68 17.51
C SER A 357 5.79 -2.58 16.42
N ILE A 358 6.25 -1.95 15.33
CA ILE A 358 6.86 -2.61 14.19
C ILE A 358 8.15 -1.89 13.84
N GLN A 359 9.25 -2.63 13.77
CA GLN A 359 10.55 -2.12 13.32
C GLN A 359 10.95 -2.77 12.01
N GLY A 360 11.40 -1.94 11.07
CA GLY A 360 11.93 -2.35 9.78
C GLY A 360 12.92 -1.33 9.22
N TRP A 361 13.34 -1.53 7.98
CA TRP A 361 14.29 -0.65 7.28
C TRP A 361 13.83 -0.37 5.85
N ALA A 362 14.30 0.74 5.29
CA ALA A 362 14.07 1.10 3.90
C ALA A 362 15.33 1.64 3.23
N LYS A 363 15.34 1.64 1.89
CA LYS A 363 16.45 2.19 1.10
C LYS A 363 15.92 2.97 -0.09
N ILE A 364 16.40 4.20 -0.27
CA ILE A 364 16.13 5.05 -1.43
C ILE A 364 16.90 4.49 -2.63
N TYR A 365 16.25 4.44 -3.81
CA TYR A 365 16.88 3.99 -5.04
C TYR A 365 16.61 4.88 -6.26
N GLY A 366 15.71 5.87 -6.15
CA GLY A 366 15.39 6.69 -7.32
C GLY A 366 14.77 8.05 -7.01
N TYR A 367 15.01 9.00 -7.91
CA TYR A 367 14.41 10.33 -7.92
C TYR A 367 13.73 10.54 -9.26
N ASN A 368 12.44 10.82 -9.25
CA ASN A 368 11.63 10.85 -10.45
C ASN A 368 10.91 12.19 -10.62
N THR A 369 10.75 12.60 -11.87
CA THR A 369 9.82 13.65 -12.25
C THR A 369 8.78 13.04 -13.17
N ILE A 370 7.55 12.91 -12.69
CA ILE A 370 6.45 12.22 -13.37
C ILE A 370 5.45 13.26 -13.85
N THR A 371 5.12 13.27 -15.14
CA THR A 371 4.10 14.13 -15.71
C THR A 371 2.85 13.31 -16.04
N ILE A 372 1.70 13.82 -15.62
CA ILE A 372 0.38 13.35 -16.04
C ILE A 372 -0.19 14.43 -16.97
N ASP A 373 -0.38 14.09 -18.24
CA ASP A 373 -0.87 14.98 -19.28
C ASP A 373 -2.12 14.39 -19.92
N THR A 374 -3.28 14.95 -19.61
CA THR A 374 -4.56 14.40 -20.06
C THR A 374 -4.94 14.78 -21.49
N GLU A 375 -4.16 15.69 -22.13
CA GLU A 375 -4.35 16.05 -23.54
C GLU A 375 -3.61 15.11 -24.48
N ASP A 376 -2.38 14.70 -24.08
CA ASP A 376 -1.45 14.00 -24.96
C ASP A 376 -1.37 12.49 -24.66
N ASP A 377 -1.55 12.09 -23.38
CA ASP A 377 -1.44 10.71 -22.95
C ASP A 377 -2.81 10.04 -22.74
N PRO A 378 -3.21 9.10 -23.63
CA PRO A 378 -4.46 8.37 -23.46
C PRO A 378 -4.49 7.50 -22.19
N TYR A 379 -3.34 7.22 -21.58
CA TYR A 379 -3.18 6.48 -20.33
C TYR A 379 -2.84 7.37 -19.14
N ALA A 380 -3.17 8.67 -19.20
CA ALA A 380 -2.89 9.65 -18.15
C ALA A 380 -3.37 9.19 -16.76
N PHE A 381 -4.50 8.50 -16.69
CA PHE A 381 -5.07 7.99 -15.43
C PHE A 381 -4.60 6.57 -15.07
N GLY A 382 -3.62 6.04 -15.79
CA GLY A 382 -3.12 4.70 -15.57
C GLY A 382 -4.13 3.59 -15.90
N PHE A 383 -3.64 2.37 -15.93
CA PHE A 383 -4.43 1.16 -16.14
C PHE A 383 -3.87 0.00 -15.31
N GLN A 384 -4.64 -1.06 -15.17
CA GLN A 384 -4.21 -2.34 -14.62
C GLN A 384 -4.57 -3.44 -15.63
N VAL A 385 -3.71 -4.44 -15.75
CA VAL A 385 -3.98 -5.65 -16.54
C VAL A 385 -4.47 -6.70 -15.55
N ILE A 386 -5.79 -6.92 -15.53
CA ILE A 386 -6.47 -7.83 -14.59
C ILE A 386 -6.97 -9.07 -15.33
#